data_b9ef67810bb9e0430e7d5ea5f432b20c
#
_entry.id   b9ef67810bb9e0430e7d5ea5f432b20c
#
_cell.length_a   1.000
_cell.length_b   1.000
_cell.length_c   1.000
_cell.angle_alpha   90.00
_cell.angle_beta   90.00
_cell.angle_gamma   90.00
#
_symmetry.space_group_name_H-M   'P 1'
#
loop_
_entity.id
_entity.type
_entity.pdbx_description
1 polymer ?
#
loop_
_entity_poly.entity_id
_entity_poly.type
_entity_poly.pdbx_seq_one_letter_code
_entity_poly.pdbx_strand_id
1 'polypeptide(L)'
;LGDSNLLDKGETVLAIGSPLGIQYSGTVTQGIVSATDRTVSVDLNDDKVDDWDMNVIQTDAAINPGNSGGALVNMKGELVGITNMKFSDESVEGMGFAIPINDVITVAEQIRTNGKVSHPVIGISGVSLNDYSSYELQRYGVKVSVDEGIYVVKLTSDGAASKAGIQQGDVIVKLDGKDITTYKSFLTALYSHKAGDKVKVVVNRSGTEKTIEVTL
;
A
#
# COMPACT_ATOMS: atom_id res chain seq x y z
N LEU A 1 -20.75 -4.71 11.25
CA LEU A 1 -19.60 -4.84 10.37
C LEU A 1 -19.51 -6.27 9.88
N GLY A 2 -19.20 -6.47 8.61
CA GLY A 2 -18.87 -7.77 8.03
C GLY A 2 -17.40 -8.10 8.20
N ASP A 3 -16.97 -9.19 7.56
CA ASP A 3 -15.58 -9.61 7.42
C ASP A 3 -15.23 -9.67 5.92
N SER A 4 -14.41 -8.73 5.46
CA SER A 4 -14.03 -8.66 4.05
C SER A 4 -13.17 -9.84 3.57
N ASN A 5 -12.55 -10.58 4.49
CA ASN A 5 -11.77 -11.78 4.13
C ASN A 5 -12.65 -13.00 3.79
N LEU A 6 -13.95 -12.93 4.10
CA LEU A 6 -14.93 -13.99 3.84
C LEU A 6 -15.75 -13.76 2.57
N LEU A 7 -15.45 -12.69 1.82
CA LEU A 7 -16.14 -12.40 0.56
C LEU A 7 -15.74 -13.39 -0.53
N ASP A 8 -16.76 -13.89 -1.23
CA ASP A 8 -16.57 -14.74 -2.41
C ASP A 8 -16.80 -13.95 -3.71
N LYS A 9 -16.04 -14.28 -4.76
CA LYS A 9 -16.29 -13.76 -6.12
C LYS A 9 -17.67 -14.21 -6.61
N GLY A 10 -18.44 -13.26 -7.13
CA GLY A 10 -19.83 -13.47 -7.55
C GLY A 10 -20.85 -13.20 -6.45
N GLU A 11 -20.43 -12.92 -5.20
CA GLU A 11 -21.35 -12.52 -4.13
C GLU A 11 -21.99 -11.18 -4.46
N THR A 12 -23.31 -11.06 -4.27
CA THR A 12 -24.05 -9.82 -4.51
C THR A 12 -23.71 -8.78 -3.44
N VAL A 13 -23.41 -7.56 -3.89
CA VAL A 13 -23.12 -6.40 -3.04
C VAL A 13 -23.92 -5.18 -3.48
N LEU A 14 -24.14 -4.28 -2.52
CA LEU A 14 -24.81 -3.00 -2.73
C LEU A 14 -23.84 -1.88 -2.37
N ALA A 15 -23.66 -0.92 -3.26
CA ALA A 15 -22.95 0.32 -2.98
C ALA A 15 -23.95 1.41 -2.65
N ILE A 16 -23.75 2.08 -1.50
CA ILE A 16 -24.66 3.09 -0.95
C ILE A 16 -23.91 4.42 -0.83
N GLY A 17 -24.49 5.48 -1.38
CA GLY A 17 -23.88 6.79 -1.34
C GLY A 17 -24.82 7.94 -1.73
N SER A 18 -24.24 9.08 -2.12
CA SER A 18 -24.97 10.30 -2.50
C SER A 18 -24.44 10.84 -3.83
N PRO A 19 -24.61 10.11 -4.94
CA PRO A 19 -24.14 10.55 -6.24
C PRO A 19 -24.75 11.89 -6.61
N LEU A 20 -23.95 12.80 -7.19
CA LEU A 20 -24.36 14.12 -7.67
C LEU A 20 -24.92 15.08 -6.58
N GLY A 21 -24.76 14.75 -5.30
CA GLY A 21 -25.11 15.64 -4.20
C GLY A 21 -26.15 15.11 -3.22
N ILE A 22 -26.44 15.93 -2.20
CA ILE A 22 -27.27 15.56 -1.02
C ILE A 22 -28.71 15.19 -1.38
N GLN A 23 -29.23 15.73 -2.49
CA GLN A 23 -30.57 15.43 -2.98
C GLN A 23 -30.73 13.96 -3.45
N TYR A 24 -29.65 13.28 -3.72
CA TYR A 24 -29.62 11.87 -4.09
C TYR A 24 -29.03 10.99 -2.97
N SER A 25 -29.04 11.51 -1.74
CA SER A 25 -28.55 10.77 -0.57
C SER A 25 -29.28 9.44 -0.41
N GLY A 26 -28.52 8.40 -0.09
CA GLY A 26 -29.07 7.05 0.05
C GLY A 26 -29.33 6.32 -1.27
N THR A 27 -28.78 6.80 -2.38
CA THR A 27 -28.81 6.05 -3.65
C THR A 27 -28.08 4.73 -3.47
N VAL A 28 -28.71 3.65 -3.96
CA VAL A 28 -28.20 2.29 -3.91
C VAL A 28 -27.94 1.80 -5.34
N THR A 29 -26.74 1.29 -5.59
CA THR A 29 -26.43 0.53 -6.80
C THR A 29 -26.10 -0.90 -6.43
N GLN A 30 -26.45 -1.86 -7.30
CA GLN A 30 -26.22 -3.29 -7.07
C GLN A 30 -25.20 -3.83 -8.07
N GLY A 31 -24.40 -4.76 -7.62
CA GLY A 31 -23.48 -5.54 -8.43
C GLY A 31 -22.99 -6.77 -7.68
N ILE A 32 -21.86 -7.30 -8.11
CA ILE A 32 -21.21 -8.45 -7.49
C ILE A 32 -19.78 -8.10 -7.07
N VAL A 33 -19.20 -8.91 -6.20
CA VAL A 33 -17.76 -8.95 -5.98
C VAL A 33 -17.09 -9.54 -7.22
N SER A 34 -16.43 -8.72 -8.02
CA SER A 34 -15.72 -9.15 -9.22
C SER A 34 -14.35 -9.75 -8.90
N ALA A 35 -13.68 -9.23 -7.86
CA ALA A 35 -12.43 -9.75 -7.30
C ALA A 35 -12.24 -9.29 -5.86
N THR A 36 -11.53 -10.09 -5.04
CA THR A 36 -11.25 -9.79 -3.62
C THR A 36 -9.80 -9.33 -3.39
N ASP A 37 -8.88 -9.63 -4.31
CA ASP A 37 -7.44 -9.46 -4.15
C ASP A 37 -6.86 -8.67 -5.32
N ARG A 38 -7.47 -7.54 -5.67
CA ARG A 38 -6.89 -6.63 -6.66
C ARG A 38 -5.89 -5.71 -5.98
N THR A 39 -4.69 -5.70 -6.52
CA THR A 39 -3.69 -4.71 -6.15
C THR A 39 -3.82 -3.51 -7.06
N VAL A 40 -4.04 -2.34 -6.50
CA VAL A 40 -4.00 -1.06 -7.21
C VAL A 40 -2.87 -0.21 -6.69
N SER A 41 -2.21 0.45 -7.61
CA SER A 41 -1.12 1.36 -7.30
C SER A 41 -1.69 2.73 -6.95
N VAL A 42 -1.11 3.37 -5.95
CA VAL A 42 -1.55 4.66 -5.42
C VAL A 42 -0.40 5.65 -5.49
N ASP A 43 -0.65 6.76 -6.19
CA ASP A 43 0.16 7.96 -6.13
C ASP A 43 -0.45 8.90 -5.07
N LEU A 44 0.29 9.17 -4.00
CA LEU A 44 -0.20 9.96 -2.86
C LEU A 44 0.03 11.46 -3.02
N ASN A 45 0.94 11.86 -3.92
CA ASN A 45 1.44 13.22 -4.04
C ASN A 45 1.19 13.85 -5.43
N ASP A 46 0.52 13.12 -6.34
CA ASP A 46 0.21 13.51 -7.73
C ASP A 46 1.47 13.79 -8.59
N ASP A 47 2.60 13.11 -8.31
CA ASP A 47 3.83 13.23 -9.11
C ASP A 47 3.87 12.24 -10.29
N LYS A 48 2.83 11.41 -10.44
CA LYS A 48 2.64 10.35 -11.45
C LYS A 48 3.58 9.16 -11.26
N VAL A 49 4.11 9.01 -10.07
CA VAL A 49 4.86 7.84 -9.64
C VAL A 49 4.06 7.14 -8.56
N ASP A 50 3.84 5.83 -8.71
CA ASP A 50 3.13 5.05 -7.73
C ASP A 50 3.97 4.93 -6.44
N ASP A 51 3.41 5.41 -5.31
CA ASP A 51 4.06 5.37 -4.01
C ASP A 51 3.92 4.02 -3.31
N TRP A 52 2.76 3.38 -3.46
CA TRP A 52 2.51 2.10 -2.80
C TRP A 52 1.40 1.28 -3.45
N ASP A 53 1.29 0.02 -3.05
CA ASP A 53 0.23 -0.89 -3.48
C ASP A 53 -0.81 -1.10 -2.38
N MET A 54 -2.09 -1.01 -2.75
CA MET A 54 -3.20 -1.28 -1.87
C MET A 54 -4.05 -2.42 -2.43
N ASN A 55 -4.43 -3.37 -1.59
CA ASN A 55 -5.42 -4.38 -1.93
C ASN A 55 -6.82 -3.78 -1.86
N VAL A 56 -7.64 -4.07 -2.87
CA VAL A 56 -9.02 -3.57 -2.96
C VAL A 56 -9.97 -4.68 -3.39
N ILE A 57 -11.23 -4.52 -3.01
CA ILE A 57 -12.36 -5.28 -3.55
C ILE A 57 -12.76 -4.64 -4.87
N GLN A 58 -12.85 -5.41 -5.94
CA GLN A 58 -13.41 -4.98 -7.21
C GLN A 58 -14.88 -5.36 -7.28
N THR A 59 -15.72 -4.45 -7.78
CA THR A 59 -17.17 -4.68 -8.01
C THR A 59 -17.60 -4.05 -9.33
N ASP A 60 -18.63 -4.60 -9.94
CA ASP A 60 -19.34 -4.01 -11.08
C ASP A 60 -20.56 -3.17 -10.66
N ALA A 61 -20.86 -3.07 -9.35
CA ALA A 61 -21.79 -2.08 -8.85
C ALA A 61 -21.32 -0.69 -9.28
N ALA A 62 -22.23 0.12 -9.81
CA ALA A 62 -21.90 1.44 -10.33
C ALA A 62 -21.36 2.35 -9.22
N ILE A 63 -20.06 2.67 -9.31
CA ILE A 63 -19.37 3.64 -8.45
C ILE A 63 -19.20 4.92 -9.26
N ASN A 64 -19.85 5.99 -8.81
CA ASN A 64 -19.89 7.29 -9.48
C ASN A 64 -19.50 8.42 -8.51
N PRO A 65 -19.15 9.62 -9.00
CA PRO A 65 -18.90 10.77 -8.15
C PRO A 65 -20.02 10.98 -7.13
N GLY A 66 -19.66 10.94 -5.82
CA GLY A 66 -20.58 11.12 -4.69
C GLY A 66 -20.95 9.83 -3.96
N ASN A 67 -20.67 8.63 -4.48
CA ASN A 67 -20.71 7.44 -3.62
C ASN A 67 -19.32 7.00 -3.13
N SER A 68 -18.24 7.68 -3.53
CA SER A 68 -16.92 7.53 -2.93
C SER A 68 -16.96 7.89 -1.44
N GLY A 69 -16.37 7.05 -0.59
CA GLY A 69 -16.52 7.13 0.87
C GLY A 69 -17.81 6.51 1.40
N GLY A 70 -18.68 6.01 0.52
CA GLY A 70 -19.93 5.31 0.86
C GLY A 70 -19.70 3.86 1.25
N ALA A 71 -20.77 3.19 1.63
CA ALA A 71 -20.74 1.81 2.09
C ALA A 71 -20.81 0.82 0.92
N LEU A 72 -19.99 -0.22 0.93
CA LEU A 72 -20.23 -1.46 0.21
C LEU A 72 -20.75 -2.48 1.21
N VAL A 73 -21.97 -2.98 1.01
CA VAL A 73 -22.62 -3.93 1.93
C VAL A 73 -22.98 -5.24 1.21
N ASN A 74 -22.96 -6.34 1.94
CA ASN A 74 -23.43 -7.62 1.44
C ASN A 74 -24.97 -7.75 1.61
N MET A 75 -25.54 -8.85 1.14
CA MET A 75 -27.00 -9.10 1.22
C MET A 75 -27.53 -9.34 2.64
N LYS A 76 -26.66 -9.45 3.65
CA LYS A 76 -27.04 -9.48 5.07
C LYS A 76 -27.08 -8.07 5.68
N GLY A 77 -26.76 -7.03 4.91
CA GLY A 77 -26.64 -5.65 5.37
C GLY A 77 -25.35 -5.38 6.17
N GLU A 78 -24.35 -6.25 6.05
CA GLU A 78 -23.07 -6.09 6.72
C GLU A 78 -22.16 -5.24 5.85
N LEU A 79 -21.49 -4.24 6.45
CA LEU A 79 -20.50 -3.40 5.79
C LEU A 79 -19.23 -4.23 5.52
N VAL A 80 -18.88 -4.40 4.26
CA VAL A 80 -17.75 -5.21 3.79
C VAL A 80 -16.64 -4.39 3.13
N GLY A 81 -16.92 -3.12 2.78
CA GLY A 81 -15.93 -2.21 2.23
C GLY A 81 -16.40 -0.76 2.21
N ILE A 82 -15.45 0.15 1.95
CA ILE A 82 -15.72 1.57 1.69
C ILE A 82 -15.39 1.86 0.24
N THR A 83 -16.39 2.33 -0.52
CA THR A 83 -16.24 2.61 -1.95
C THR A 83 -15.24 3.74 -2.20
N ASN A 84 -14.40 3.61 -3.22
CA ASN A 84 -13.39 4.61 -3.59
C ASN A 84 -13.27 4.73 -5.12
N MET A 85 -13.58 5.91 -5.63
CA MET A 85 -13.49 6.20 -7.07
C MET A 85 -12.09 6.53 -7.57
N LYS A 86 -11.17 6.91 -6.69
CA LYS A 86 -9.82 7.32 -7.12
C LYS A 86 -9.06 6.19 -7.86
N PHE A 87 -9.49 4.95 -7.67
CA PHE A 87 -8.88 3.78 -8.28
C PHE A 87 -9.59 3.29 -9.54
N SER A 88 -10.69 3.91 -9.95
CA SER A 88 -11.37 3.57 -11.21
C SER A 88 -10.87 4.49 -12.33
N ASP A 89 -10.50 3.89 -13.45
CA ASP A 89 -10.30 4.64 -14.70
C ASP A 89 -11.69 5.07 -15.18
N GLU A 90 -11.92 6.38 -15.27
CA GLU A 90 -13.20 6.96 -15.72
C GLU A 90 -13.62 6.48 -17.11
N SER A 91 -12.68 5.92 -17.88
CA SER A 91 -12.94 5.40 -19.23
C SER A 91 -13.46 3.95 -19.23
N VAL A 92 -13.46 3.26 -18.08
CA VAL A 92 -13.84 1.85 -17.97
C VAL A 92 -15.11 1.70 -17.12
N GLU A 93 -16.24 1.44 -17.78
CA GLU A 93 -17.50 1.11 -17.11
C GLU A 93 -17.44 -0.28 -16.46
N GLY A 94 -18.12 -0.44 -15.32
CA GLY A 94 -18.23 -1.73 -14.63
C GLY A 94 -16.97 -2.14 -13.81
N MET A 95 -16.06 -1.21 -13.56
CA MET A 95 -14.92 -1.41 -12.68
C MET A 95 -14.95 -0.40 -11.54
N GLY A 96 -15.60 -0.76 -10.44
CA GLY A 96 -15.57 -0.02 -9.20
C GLY A 96 -14.65 -0.69 -8.19
N PHE A 97 -14.12 0.08 -7.24
CA PHE A 97 -13.25 -0.44 -6.19
C PHE A 97 -13.72 0.00 -4.80
N ALA A 98 -13.46 -0.85 -3.81
CA ALA A 98 -13.72 -0.54 -2.42
C ALA A 98 -12.53 -1.00 -1.55
N ILE A 99 -12.21 -0.22 -0.53
CA ILE A 99 -11.22 -0.58 0.48
C ILE A 99 -11.85 -1.63 1.39
N PRO A 100 -11.22 -2.80 1.62
CA PRO A 100 -11.74 -3.84 2.50
C PRO A 100 -12.04 -3.32 3.90
N ILE A 101 -13.17 -3.73 4.50
CA ILE A 101 -13.58 -3.21 5.82
C ILE A 101 -12.58 -3.54 6.92
N ASN A 102 -11.89 -4.68 6.86
CA ASN A 102 -10.89 -5.07 7.85
C ASN A 102 -9.71 -4.10 7.87
N ASP A 103 -9.29 -3.59 6.70
CA ASP A 103 -8.24 -2.58 6.59
C ASP A 103 -8.73 -1.22 7.10
N VAL A 104 -9.97 -0.85 6.72
CA VAL A 104 -10.62 0.39 7.19
C VAL A 104 -10.70 0.43 8.72
N ILE A 105 -11.10 -0.68 9.37
CA ILE A 105 -11.20 -0.74 10.84
C ILE A 105 -9.83 -0.48 11.46
N THR A 106 -8.78 -1.09 10.93
CA THR A 106 -7.41 -0.93 11.43
C THR A 106 -6.97 0.53 11.39
N VAL A 107 -7.22 1.21 10.27
CA VAL A 107 -6.90 2.61 10.06
C VAL A 107 -7.77 3.52 10.94
N ALA A 108 -9.08 3.25 10.99
CA ALA A 108 -10.04 4.03 11.79
C ALA A 108 -9.70 3.99 13.29
N GLU A 109 -9.30 2.82 13.80
CA GLU A 109 -8.88 2.67 15.20
C GLU A 109 -7.61 3.49 15.50
N GLN A 110 -6.64 3.52 14.58
CA GLN A 110 -5.45 4.36 14.74
C GLN A 110 -5.82 5.86 14.78
N ILE A 111 -6.69 6.30 13.87
CA ILE A 111 -7.16 7.70 13.84
C ILE A 111 -7.91 8.04 15.13
N ARG A 112 -8.82 7.15 15.56
CA ARG A 112 -9.62 7.36 16.80
C ARG A 112 -8.75 7.45 18.05
N THR A 113 -7.70 6.62 18.13
CA THR A 113 -6.85 6.51 19.33
C THR A 113 -5.73 7.54 19.32
N ASN A 114 -5.11 7.78 18.17
CA ASN A 114 -3.88 8.57 18.06
C ASN A 114 -4.07 9.90 17.30
N GLY A 115 -5.26 10.16 16.76
CA GLY A 115 -5.56 11.33 15.92
C GLY A 115 -4.92 11.27 14.52
N LYS A 116 -4.15 10.26 14.23
CA LYS A 116 -3.43 10.07 12.96
C LYS A 116 -3.15 8.61 12.69
N VAL A 117 -2.93 8.28 11.42
CA VAL A 117 -2.32 7.01 11.01
C VAL A 117 -0.80 7.15 11.13
N SER A 118 -0.17 6.21 11.82
CA SER A 118 1.28 6.15 11.94
C SER A 118 1.79 4.95 11.13
N HIS A 119 2.50 5.24 10.06
CA HIS A 119 3.24 4.21 9.36
C HIS A 119 4.60 4.00 10.02
N PRO A 120 5.10 2.77 10.09
CA PRO A 120 6.43 2.52 10.58
C PRO A 120 7.46 3.16 9.65
N VAL A 121 8.51 3.71 10.21
CA VAL A 121 9.60 4.33 9.46
C VAL A 121 10.92 3.68 9.83
N ILE A 122 11.66 3.22 8.83
CA ILE A 122 12.97 2.63 9.05
C ILE A 122 14.09 3.69 9.16
N GLY A 123 13.83 4.90 8.65
CA GLY A 123 14.76 6.03 8.74
C GLY A 123 15.90 6.00 7.71
N ILE A 124 15.57 5.69 6.45
CA ILE A 124 16.48 5.79 5.31
C ILE A 124 15.94 6.78 4.27
N SER A 125 16.84 7.32 3.46
CA SER A 125 16.55 7.83 2.12
C SER A 125 17.26 6.89 1.15
N GLY A 126 16.51 6.37 0.19
CA GLY A 126 17.00 5.37 -0.75
C GLY A 126 16.41 5.56 -2.14
N VAL A 127 16.96 4.85 -3.10
CA VAL A 127 16.47 4.81 -4.47
C VAL A 127 16.42 3.36 -4.96
N SER A 128 15.44 3.03 -5.80
CA SER A 128 15.41 1.73 -6.47
C SER A 128 16.54 1.65 -7.48
N LEU A 129 17.30 0.57 -7.46
CA LEU A 129 18.34 0.36 -8.48
C LEU A 129 17.75 0.26 -9.90
N ASN A 130 16.54 -0.29 -10.02
CA ASN A 130 15.83 -0.45 -11.29
C ASN A 130 15.46 0.87 -11.98
N ASP A 131 15.43 1.99 -11.24
CA ASP A 131 15.09 3.31 -11.78
C ASP A 131 16.28 3.95 -12.52
N TYR A 132 17.47 3.33 -12.45
CA TYR A 132 18.71 3.86 -13.00
C TYR A 132 19.43 2.83 -13.87
N SER A 133 19.94 3.27 -15.00
CA SER A 133 20.83 2.44 -15.82
C SER A 133 22.19 2.26 -15.11
N SER A 134 22.91 1.18 -15.45
CA SER A 134 24.25 0.93 -14.92
C SER A 134 25.23 2.09 -15.19
N TYR A 135 25.03 2.82 -16.30
CA TYR A 135 25.83 4.01 -16.62
C TYR A 135 25.56 5.16 -15.64
N GLU A 136 24.28 5.39 -15.31
CA GLU A 136 23.90 6.45 -14.35
C GLU A 136 24.40 6.14 -12.95
N LEU A 137 24.22 4.88 -12.49
CA LEU A 137 24.74 4.44 -11.21
C LEU A 137 26.27 4.65 -11.11
N GLN A 138 27.01 4.28 -12.16
CA GLN A 138 28.44 4.51 -12.22
C GLN A 138 28.80 6.01 -12.19
N ARG A 139 28.05 6.84 -12.90
CA ARG A 139 28.23 8.31 -12.91
C ARG A 139 28.02 8.92 -11.54
N TYR A 140 27.08 8.39 -10.76
CA TYR A 140 26.83 8.80 -9.37
C TYR A 140 27.78 8.15 -8.36
N GLY A 141 28.74 7.33 -8.82
CA GLY A 141 29.71 6.67 -7.96
C GLY A 141 29.14 5.51 -7.16
N VAL A 142 27.93 5.04 -7.52
CA VAL A 142 27.27 3.91 -6.89
C VAL A 142 27.89 2.61 -7.39
N LYS A 143 28.50 1.86 -6.47
CA LYS A 143 29.09 0.53 -6.77
C LYS A 143 28.29 -0.52 -6.04
N VAL A 144 27.51 -1.27 -6.78
CA VAL A 144 26.66 -2.36 -6.28
C VAL A 144 26.99 -3.67 -6.99
N SER A 145 26.67 -4.77 -6.36
CA SER A 145 26.90 -6.14 -6.86
C SER A 145 25.59 -6.88 -7.08
N VAL A 146 24.46 -6.17 -7.02
CA VAL A 146 23.11 -6.65 -7.29
C VAL A 146 22.42 -5.65 -8.20
N ASP A 147 21.48 -6.14 -9.00
CA ASP A 147 20.80 -5.34 -10.01
C ASP A 147 19.49 -4.75 -9.52
N GLU A 148 18.96 -5.26 -8.39
CA GLU A 148 17.66 -4.88 -7.83
C GLU A 148 17.80 -4.61 -6.32
N GLY A 149 16.91 -3.79 -5.80
CA GLY A 149 16.83 -3.45 -4.38
C GLY A 149 16.85 -1.93 -4.13
N ILE A 150 16.80 -1.56 -2.85
CA ILE A 150 16.86 -0.15 -2.43
C ILE A 150 18.28 0.20 -1.98
N TYR A 151 18.96 0.99 -2.77
CA TYR A 151 20.25 1.56 -2.41
C TYR A 151 20.08 2.63 -1.34
N VAL A 152 20.74 2.47 -0.20
CA VAL A 152 20.67 3.40 0.92
C VAL A 152 21.58 4.59 0.64
N VAL A 153 20.98 5.71 0.27
CA VAL A 153 21.69 6.98 -0.01
C VAL A 153 22.04 7.70 1.28
N LYS A 154 21.15 7.69 2.26
CA LYS A 154 21.31 8.39 3.54
C LYS A 154 20.52 7.71 4.64
N LEU A 155 20.98 7.83 5.88
CA LEU A 155 20.27 7.41 7.08
C LEU A 155 19.89 8.62 7.92
N THR A 156 18.72 8.52 8.54
CA THR A 156 18.33 9.46 9.60
C THR A 156 19.18 9.19 10.84
N SER A 157 19.79 10.22 11.40
CA SER A 157 20.49 10.11 12.69
C SER A 157 19.51 9.55 13.73
N ASP A 158 19.95 8.57 14.51
CA ASP A 158 19.14 7.88 15.52
C ASP A 158 17.88 7.18 14.99
N GLY A 159 17.76 7.00 13.66
CA GLY A 159 16.71 6.21 13.03
C GLY A 159 16.87 4.70 13.29
N ALA A 160 15.81 3.93 13.08
CA ALA A 160 15.77 2.48 13.29
C ALA A 160 16.89 1.76 12.52
N ALA A 161 17.05 2.06 11.23
CA ALA A 161 18.10 1.50 10.38
C ALA A 161 19.51 1.81 10.89
N SER A 162 19.75 3.07 11.27
CA SER A 162 21.06 3.51 11.79
C SER A 162 21.43 2.78 13.09
N LYS A 163 20.48 2.71 14.04
CA LYS A 163 20.65 1.99 15.31
C LYS A 163 20.91 0.50 15.13
N ALA A 164 20.27 -0.10 14.12
CA ALA A 164 20.44 -1.51 13.81
C ALA A 164 21.73 -1.83 13.05
N GLY A 165 22.45 -0.81 12.53
CA GLY A 165 23.72 -0.99 11.84
C GLY A 165 23.63 -1.14 10.33
N ILE A 166 22.49 -0.73 9.73
CA ILE A 166 22.40 -0.47 8.28
C ILE A 166 23.31 0.74 7.99
N GLN A 167 23.95 0.76 6.84
CA GLN A 167 24.92 1.78 6.46
C GLN A 167 24.59 2.40 5.11
N GLN A 168 25.05 3.61 4.88
CA GLN A 168 25.02 4.20 3.55
C GLN A 168 25.82 3.29 2.59
N GLY A 169 25.28 3.06 1.41
CA GLY A 169 25.86 2.16 0.41
C GLY A 169 25.39 0.71 0.50
N ASP A 170 24.61 0.34 1.53
CA ASP A 170 23.90 -0.95 1.54
C ASP A 170 22.81 -0.95 0.48
N VAL A 171 22.49 -2.14 -0.05
CA VAL A 171 21.30 -2.36 -0.86
C VAL A 171 20.36 -3.29 -0.10
N ILE A 172 19.18 -2.79 0.26
CA ILE A 172 18.13 -3.63 0.88
C ILE A 172 17.54 -4.52 -0.20
N VAL A 173 17.63 -5.83 -0.01
CA VAL A 173 17.16 -6.85 -0.96
C VAL A 173 16.01 -7.69 -0.42
N LYS A 174 15.81 -7.77 0.92
CA LYS A 174 14.65 -8.43 1.53
C LYS A 174 14.23 -7.74 2.82
N LEU A 175 12.90 -7.82 3.11
CA LEU A 175 12.31 -7.44 4.38
C LEU A 175 11.35 -8.54 4.83
N ASP A 176 11.63 -9.17 5.98
CA ASP A 176 10.92 -10.34 6.53
C ASP A 176 10.64 -11.44 5.49
N GLY A 177 11.67 -11.74 4.69
CA GLY A 177 11.62 -12.79 3.68
C GLY A 177 10.95 -12.39 2.36
N LYS A 178 10.32 -11.21 2.28
CA LYS A 178 9.80 -10.68 1.02
C LYS A 178 10.94 -10.04 0.23
N ASP A 179 11.02 -10.35 -1.06
CA ASP A 179 12.00 -9.74 -1.96
C ASP A 179 11.67 -8.26 -2.18
N ILE A 180 12.69 -7.43 -2.10
CA ILE A 180 12.60 -5.98 -2.32
C ILE A 180 13.33 -5.66 -3.62
N THR A 181 12.56 -5.35 -4.65
CA THR A 181 13.07 -5.03 -5.99
C THR A 181 12.88 -3.56 -6.34
N THR A 182 11.83 -2.92 -5.80
CA THR A 182 11.47 -1.53 -6.06
C THR A 182 11.16 -0.79 -4.77
N TYR A 183 11.15 0.54 -4.80
CA TYR A 183 10.74 1.35 -3.65
C TYR A 183 9.30 1.03 -3.22
N LYS A 184 8.42 0.76 -4.18
CA LYS A 184 7.04 0.32 -3.96
C LYS A 184 6.98 -1.00 -3.19
N SER A 185 7.71 -2.04 -3.60
CA SER A 185 7.76 -3.32 -2.86
C SER A 185 8.32 -3.14 -1.45
N PHE A 186 9.27 -2.23 -1.28
CA PHE A 186 9.81 -1.88 0.03
C PHE A 186 8.77 -1.24 0.94
N LEU A 187 8.04 -0.21 0.47
CA LEU A 187 6.99 0.44 1.26
C LEU A 187 5.84 -0.51 1.58
N THR A 188 5.40 -1.33 0.61
CA THR A 188 4.36 -2.35 0.84
C THR A 188 4.78 -3.34 1.92
N ALA A 189 6.02 -3.81 1.89
CA ALA A 189 6.55 -4.70 2.92
C ALA A 189 6.65 -4.00 4.28
N LEU A 190 7.17 -2.77 4.32
CA LEU A 190 7.33 -1.98 5.53
C LEU A 190 5.98 -1.66 6.20
N TYR A 191 4.98 -1.25 5.42
CA TYR A 191 3.66 -0.85 5.94
C TYR A 191 2.77 -2.04 6.34
N SER A 192 3.20 -3.28 6.05
CA SER A 192 2.55 -4.47 6.63
C SER A 192 2.88 -4.67 8.12
N HIS A 193 3.77 -3.87 8.69
CA HIS A 193 4.20 -3.88 10.08
C HIS A 193 3.69 -2.66 10.86
N LYS A 194 3.94 -2.65 12.17
CA LYS A 194 3.61 -1.56 13.09
C LYS A 194 4.88 -0.95 13.68
N ALA A 195 4.79 0.30 14.12
CA ALA A 195 5.87 0.90 14.91
C ALA A 195 6.13 0.07 16.18
N GLY A 196 7.38 -0.27 16.42
CA GLY A 196 7.84 -1.15 17.49
C GLY A 196 8.03 -2.61 17.09
N ASP A 197 7.58 -3.03 15.91
CA ASP A 197 7.83 -4.40 15.43
C ASP A 197 9.31 -4.61 15.13
N LYS A 198 9.78 -5.84 15.34
CA LYS A 198 11.11 -6.28 14.95
C LYS A 198 11.03 -6.98 13.60
N VAL A 199 11.76 -6.47 12.64
CA VAL A 199 11.80 -6.98 11.26
C VAL A 199 13.21 -7.41 10.88
N LYS A 200 13.33 -8.43 10.04
CA LYS A 200 14.60 -8.88 9.49
C LYS A 200 14.82 -8.22 8.14
N VAL A 201 15.82 -7.35 8.05
CA VAL A 201 16.24 -6.71 6.81
C VAL A 201 17.48 -7.41 6.28
N VAL A 202 17.44 -7.90 5.04
CA VAL A 202 18.62 -8.43 4.37
C VAL A 202 19.17 -7.32 3.49
N VAL A 203 20.43 -6.98 3.71
CA VAL A 203 21.15 -6.01 2.90
C VAL A 203 22.33 -6.67 2.18
N ASN A 204 22.56 -6.26 0.94
CA ASN A 204 23.82 -6.55 0.24
C ASN A 204 24.78 -5.41 0.54
N ARG A 205 25.91 -5.75 1.21
CA ARG A 205 26.98 -4.83 1.54
C ARG A 205 28.26 -5.27 0.83
N SER A 206 28.61 -4.56 -0.22
CA SER A 206 29.84 -4.84 -1.03
C SER A 206 29.91 -6.31 -1.49
N GLY A 207 28.79 -6.87 -1.99
CA GLY A 207 28.73 -8.24 -2.51
C GLY A 207 28.43 -9.30 -1.45
N THR A 208 28.24 -8.93 -0.19
CA THR A 208 27.93 -9.90 0.87
C THR A 208 26.57 -9.59 1.47
N GLU A 209 25.70 -10.58 1.52
CA GLU A 209 24.41 -10.46 2.21
C GLU A 209 24.59 -10.51 3.72
N LYS A 210 23.89 -9.62 4.40
CA LYS A 210 23.82 -9.54 5.87
C LYS A 210 22.37 -9.40 6.30
N THR A 211 21.96 -10.23 7.26
CA THR A 211 20.64 -10.09 7.89
C THR A 211 20.79 -9.23 9.15
N ILE A 212 20.01 -8.19 9.24
CA ILE A 212 20.00 -7.20 10.32
C ILE A 212 18.60 -7.15 10.92
N GLU A 213 18.48 -7.32 12.24
CA GLU A 213 17.21 -7.12 12.95
C GLU A 213 17.04 -5.63 13.23
N VAL A 214 15.94 -5.06 12.76
CA VAL A 214 15.58 -3.65 12.93
C VAL A 214 14.30 -3.56 13.74
N THR A 215 14.26 -2.67 14.73
CA THR A 215 13.02 -2.30 15.45
C THR A 215 12.47 -1.03 14.83
N LEU A 216 11.27 -1.11 14.25
CA LEU A 216 10.62 -0.02 13.50
C LEU A 216 10.09 1.09 14.42
#